data_5ddd08e58f68f6bf2c4cc0a3df57eab2
#
_entry.id   5ddd08e58f68f6bf2c4cc0a3df57eab2
#
_cell.length_a   1.000
_cell.length_b   1.000
_cell.length_c   1.000
_cell.angle_alpha   90.00
_cell.angle_beta   90.00
_cell.angle_gamma   90.00
#
_symmetry.space_group_name_H-M   'P 1'
#
loop_
_entity.id
_entity.type
_entity.pdbx_description
1 polymer ?
#
loop_
_entity_poly.entity_id
_entity_poly.type
_entity_poly.pdbx_seq_one_letter_code
_entity_poly.pdbx_strand_id
1 'polypeptide(L)'
;MSNNMQAKVLVIAEHLDGKLNASTAKTVSAAAAVKADAIDVVVLAADPTAVAADAAQIAGVAKVLAVANAANANAIAQVLAPQIAKLAAGYTHVFAPSTTFGKDLLPCVAALLGVNQVSDLMAVEGPHTFKRPIYAGNAIITVETPADQTVVATVRTASWPEAAKGGSAAVEAVSVDATLPTHTRYVGLAAGKSDRPDLQSAKRVVSGGRGVGSAENFKVIYALADKLGAAVGASRAAVDAGYVPNELQVGQTGKIIAPELYVAVGISGAIQHLTGIKDAGTIVAINKDGEAPIFEIADIGLVGDLFQLLPELEVAL
;
A
#
# COMPACT_ATOMS: atom_id res chain seq x y z
N MET A 1 -32.55 -19.31 -13.28
CA MET A 1 -32.84 -17.88 -13.04
C MET A 1 -31.59 -17.31 -12.39
N SER A 2 -30.72 -16.70 -13.15
CA SER A 2 -29.53 -16.01 -12.62
C SER A 2 -30.04 -14.80 -11.83
N ASN A 3 -29.95 -14.88 -10.51
CA ASN A 3 -30.12 -13.75 -9.64
C ASN A 3 -29.00 -12.76 -10.01
N ASN A 4 -29.32 -11.77 -10.83
CA ASN A 4 -28.40 -10.70 -11.19
C ASN A 4 -28.26 -9.80 -9.95
N MET A 5 -27.50 -10.28 -8.93
CA MET A 5 -27.15 -9.42 -7.81
C MET A 5 -26.36 -8.26 -8.38
N GLN A 6 -26.87 -7.06 -8.19
CA GLN A 6 -26.17 -5.84 -8.53
C GLN A 6 -24.78 -5.87 -7.86
N ALA A 7 -23.73 -5.72 -8.63
CA ALA A 7 -22.36 -5.75 -8.10
C ALA A 7 -22.17 -4.58 -7.14
N LYS A 8 -21.75 -4.85 -5.92
CA LYS A 8 -21.40 -3.84 -4.90
C LYS A 8 -20.04 -4.13 -4.31
N VAL A 9 -19.21 -3.11 -4.21
CA VAL A 9 -17.86 -3.22 -3.64
C VAL A 9 -17.83 -2.53 -2.29
N LEU A 10 -17.34 -3.23 -1.27
CA LEU A 10 -16.98 -2.67 0.02
C LEU A 10 -15.47 -2.44 0.06
N VAL A 11 -15.04 -1.20 0.17
CA VAL A 11 -13.64 -0.83 0.36
C VAL A 11 -13.38 -0.57 1.84
N ILE A 12 -12.38 -1.24 2.40
CA ILE A 12 -11.99 -1.05 3.80
C ILE A 12 -10.96 0.07 3.86
N ALA A 13 -11.29 1.13 4.60
CA ALA A 13 -10.41 2.27 4.78
C ALA A 13 -9.22 1.91 5.67
N GLU A 14 -8.01 2.18 5.20
CA GLU A 14 -6.81 2.21 6.05
C GLU A 14 -6.62 3.60 6.62
N HIS A 15 -6.40 3.70 7.93
CA HIS A 15 -6.17 4.97 8.61
C HIS A 15 -5.28 4.77 9.83
N LEU A 16 -4.64 5.84 10.25
CA LEU A 16 -3.84 5.89 11.48
C LEU A 16 -4.01 7.27 12.11
N ASP A 17 -4.16 7.32 13.43
CA ASP A 17 -4.28 8.56 14.22
C ASP A 17 -5.33 9.54 13.66
N GLY A 18 -6.49 9.02 13.24
CA GLY A 18 -7.58 9.82 12.69
C GLY A 18 -7.35 10.37 11.29
N LYS A 19 -6.32 9.92 10.58
CA LYS A 19 -6.01 10.34 9.21
C LYS A 19 -6.18 9.19 8.24
N LEU A 20 -6.94 9.44 7.16
CA LEU A 20 -7.12 8.48 6.07
C LEU A 20 -5.81 8.29 5.31
N ASN A 21 -5.44 7.02 5.05
CA ASN A 21 -4.28 6.71 4.21
C ASN A 21 -4.66 6.82 2.72
N ALA A 22 -3.77 7.38 1.90
CA ALA A 22 -3.93 7.53 0.45
C ALA A 22 -4.15 6.19 -0.28
N SER A 23 -3.70 5.08 0.29
CA SER A 23 -3.96 3.71 -0.18
C SER A 23 -5.44 3.41 -0.36
N THR A 24 -6.31 4.02 0.45
CA THR A 24 -7.77 3.88 0.35
C THR A 24 -8.29 4.46 -0.98
N ALA A 25 -7.84 5.65 -1.39
CA ALA A 25 -8.24 6.25 -2.66
C ALA A 25 -7.75 5.42 -3.87
N LYS A 26 -6.58 4.82 -3.79
CA LYS A 26 -6.07 3.87 -4.80
C LYS A 26 -6.91 2.59 -4.87
N THR A 27 -7.37 2.12 -3.72
CA THR A 27 -8.28 0.95 -3.64
C THR A 27 -9.66 1.26 -4.25
N VAL A 28 -10.17 2.49 -4.07
CA VAL A 28 -11.40 2.95 -4.73
C VAL A 28 -11.25 2.95 -6.26
N SER A 29 -10.08 3.35 -6.79
CA SER A 29 -9.82 3.26 -8.24
C SER A 29 -9.88 1.82 -8.76
N ALA A 30 -9.33 0.87 -8.01
CA ALA A 30 -9.45 -0.55 -8.35
C ALA A 30 -10.90 -1.04 -8.28
N ALA A 31 -11.65 -0.61 -7.26
CA ALA A 31 -13.07 -0.94 -7.12
C ALA A 31 -13.91 -0.38 -8.29
N ALA A 32 -13.59 0.82 -8.78
CA ALA A 32 -14.26 1.42 -9.94
C ALA A 32 -14.04 0.60 -11.23
N ALA A 33 -12.89 -0.06 -11.38
CA ALA A 33 -12.61 -0.92 -12.52
C ALA A 33 -13.48 -2.19 -12.56
N VAL A 34 -14.07 -2.62 -11.44
CA VAL A 34 -15.06 -3.70 -11.40
C VAL A 34 -16.35 -3.34 -12.13
N LYS A 35 -16.61 -2.02 -12.30
CA LYS A 35 -17.84 -1.47 -12.88
C LYS A 35 -19.08 -1.88 -12.07
N ALA A 36 -18.94 -1.89 -10.77
CA ALA A 36 -20.02 -2.17 -9.82
C ALA A 36 -21.03 -1.01 -9.78
N ASP A 37 -22.27 -1.30 -9.37
CA ASP A 37 -23.34 -0.31 -9.23
C ASP A 37 -23.09 0.66 -8.07
N ALA A 38 -22.37 0.22 -7.05
CA ALA A 38 -21.99 1.05 -5.91
C ALA A 38 -20.62 0.63 -5.33
N ILE A 39 -19.87 1.62 -4.88
CA ILE A 39 -18.66 1.48 -4.09
C ILE A 39 -18.89 2.16 -2.75
N ASP A 40 -18.95 1.38 -1.70
CA ASP A 40 -19.07 1.89 -0.34
C ASP A 40 -17.71 1.78 0.36
N VAL A 41 -17.40 2.75 1.20
CA VAL A 41 -16.19 2.71 2.03
C VAL A 41 -16.59 2.46 3.48
N VAL A 42 -15.96 1.52 4.17
CA VAL A 42 -16.16 1.32 5.61
C VAL A 42 -14.97 1.85 6.40
N VAL A 43 -15.27 2.63 7.42
CA VAL A 43 -14.31 3.14 8.40
C VAL A 43 -14.63 2.53 9.76
N LEU A 44 -13.71 1.71 10.29
CA LEU A 44 -13.82 1.11 11.61
C LEU A 44 -12.81 1.79 12.55
N ALA A 45 -13.30 2.54 13.52
CA ALA A 45 -12.48 3.29 14.49
C ALA A 45 -13.19 3.41 15.83
N ALA A 46 -12.47 3.84 16.88
CA ALA A 46 -13.13 4.26 18.12
C ALA A 46 -13.99 5.51 17.87
N ASP A 47 -13.44 6.47 17.13
CA ASP A 47 -14.15 7.62 16.56
C ASP A 47 -13.85 7.70 15.06
N PRO A 48 -14.78 7.32 14.18
CA PRO A 48 -14.59 7.33 12.72
C PRO A 48 -14.83 8.70 12.09
N THR A 49 -15.25 9.73 12.81
CA THR A 49 -15.82 10.97 12.26
C THR A 49 -14.90 11.66 11.25
N ALA A 50 -13.65 11.92 11.63
CA ALA A 50 -12.70 12.62 10.73
C ALA A 50 -12.35 11.79 9.51
N VAL A 51 -12.04 10.51 9.70
CA VAL A 51 -11.66 9.59 8.62
C VAL A 51 -12.83 9.36 7.66
N ALA A 52 -14.06 9.23 8.17
CA ALA A 52 -15.24 9.07 7.35
C ALA A 52 -15.54 10.33 6.51
N ALA A 53 -15.32 11.52 7.06
CA ALA A 53 -15.45 12.78 6.32
C ALA A 53 -14.42 12.88 5.19
N ASP A 54 -13.17 12.45 5.42
CA ASP A 54 -12.15 12.42 4.38
C ASP A 54 -12.48 11.37 3.30
N ALA A 55 -12.93 10.18 3.69
CA ALA A 55 -13.34 9.12 2.77
C ALA A 55 -14.53 9.54 1.89
N ALA A 56 -15.47 10.32 2.43
CA ALA A 56 -16.62 10.83 1.69
C ALA A 56 -16.25 11.81 0.56
N GLN A 57 -15.05 12.39 0.61
CA GLN A 57 -14.53 13.28 -0.44
C GLN A 57 -13.90 12.53 -1.61
N ILE A 58 -13.74 11.21 -1.55
CA ILE A 58 -13.19 10.42 -2.65
C ILE A 58 -14.25 10.29 -3.74
N ALA A 59 -13.90 10.69 -4.96
CA ALA A 59 -14.81 10.57 -6.11
C ALA A 59 -15.13 9.10 -6.41
N GLY A 60 -16.38 8.81 -6.73
CA GLY A 60 -16.87 7.47 -7.04
C GLY A 60 -17.32 6.67 -5.82
N VAL A 61 -17.14 7.17 -4.60
CA VAL A 61 -17.71 6.58 -3.39
C VAL A 61 -19.20 6.92 -3.33
N ALA A 62 -20.06 5.91 -3.18
CA ALA A 62 -21.50 6.07 -3.08
C ALA A 62 -21.93 6.45 -1.65
N LYS A 63 -21.37 5.78 -0.65
CA LYS A 63 -21.54 6.12 0.77
C LYS A 63 -20.38 5.65 1.61
N VAL A 64 -20.27 6.20 2.81
CA VAL A 64 -19.29 5.79 3.83
C VAL A 64 -20.03 5.21 5.02
N LEU A 65 -19.67 3.99 5.39
CA LEU A 65 -20.17 3.30 6.58
C LEU A 65 -19.22 3.61 7.75
N ALA A 66 -19.69 4.39 8.72
CA ALA A 66 -18.92 4.74 9.90
C ALA A 66 -19.25 3.80 11.07
N VAL A 67 -18.33 2.91 11.43
CA VAL A 67 -18.48 1.93 12.50
C VAL A 67 -17.70 2.39 13.72
N ALA A 68 -18.39 3.04 14.65
CA ALA A 68 -17.83 3.50 15.92
C ALA A 68 -17.86 2.37 16.95
N ASN A 69 -16.69 1.92 17.40
CA ASN A 69 -16.57 0.93 18.47
C ASN A 69 -15.22 1.13 19.19
N ALA A 70 -15.22 1.21 20.51
CA ALA A 70 -13.99 1.37 21.30
C ALA A 70 -12.94 0.27 21.01
N ALA A 71 -13.38 -0.95 20.69
CA ALA A 71 -12.49 -2.05 20.30
C ALA A 71 -11.72 -1.78 19.00
N ASN A 72 -12.21 -0.87 18.15
CA ASN A 72 -11.58 -0.47 16.88
C ASN A 72 -10.53 0.64 17.05
N ALA A 73 -10.19 1.03 18.31
CA ALA A 73 -9.17 2.05 18.56
C ALA A 73 -7.82 1.74 17.91
N ASN A 74 -7.55 0.47 17.66
CA ASN A 74 -6.33 -0.01 16.98
C ASN A 74 -6.72 -1.04 15.91
N ALA A 75 -6.01 -1.04 14.78
CA ALA A 75 -6.28 -1.90 13.66
C ALA A 75 -5.76 -3.34 13.89
N ILE A 76 -6.41 -4.07 14.80
CA ILE A 76 -6.12 -5.50 15.05
C ILE A 76 -7.00 -6.34 14.14
N ALA A 77 -6.42 -7.13 13.24
CA ALA A 77 -7.16 -7.92 12.26
C ALA A 77 -8.23 -8.82 12.88
N GLN A 78 -7.93 -9.49 13.99
CA GLN A 78 -8.85 -10.36 14.71
C GLN A 78 -10.07 -9.61 15.28
N VAL A 79 -9.94 -8.31 15.54
CA VAL A 79 -11.04 -7.46 16.03
C VAL A 79 -11.87 -6.91 14.86
N LEU A 80 -11.22 -6.49 13.78
CA LEU A 80 -11.88 -5.89 12.63
C LEU A 80 -12.57 -6.93 11.73
N ALA A 81 -11.93 -8.08 11.49
CA ALA A 81 -12.40 -9.08 10.53
C ALA A 81 -13.81 -9.61 10.81
N PRO A 82 -14.25 -9.94 12.05
CA PRO A 82 -15.61 -10.36 12.32
C PRO A 82 -16.66 -9.29 11.97
N GLN A 83 -16.36 -8.02 12.18
CA GLN A 83 -17.24 -6.90 11.85
C GLN A 83 -17.37 -6.76 10.33
N ILE A 84 -16.24 -6.83 9.60
CA ILE A 84 -16.22 -6.76 8.14
C ILE A 84 -16.94 -7.96 7.53
N ALA A 85 -16.74 -9.17 8.04
CA ALA A 85 -17.44 -10.35 7.55
C ALA A 85 -18.96 -10.24 7.69
N LYS A 86 -19.46 -9.59 8.74
CA LYS A 86 -20.90 -9.30 8.90
C LYS A 86 -21.39 -8.28 7.85
N LEU A 87 -20.63 -7.22 7.62
CA LEU A 87 -20.96 -6.19 6.61
C LEU A 87 -20.91 -6.76 5.19
N ALA A 88 -19.97 -7.67 4.93
CA ALA A 88 -19.74 -8.28 3.62
C ALA A 88 -20.98 -9.02 3.06
N ALA A 89 -21.92 -9.43 3.89
CA ALA A 89 -23.17 -10.09 3.43
C ALA A 89 -23.99 -9.23 2.46
N GLY A 90 -23.79 -7.92 2.41
CA GLY A 90 -24.44 -7.00 1.47
C GLY A 90 -23.61 -6.68 0.22
N TYR A 91 -22.45 -7.33 0.04
CA TYR A 91 -21.49 -6.97 -1.00
C TYR A 91 -21.01 -8.19 -1.79
N THR A 92 -20.76 -7.97 -3.07
CA THR A 92 -20.16 -9.00 -3.95
C THR A 92 -18.64 -8.98 -3.90
N HIS A 93 -18.05 -7.83 -3.51
CA HIS A 93 -16.61 -7.65 -3.44
C HIS A 93 -16.23 -6.94 -2.15
N VAL A 94 -15.12 -7.35 -1.54
CA VAL A 94 -14.51 -6.74 -0.35
C VAL A 94 -13.03 -6.48 -0.65
N PHE A 95 -12.66 -5.22 -0.75
CA PHE A 95 -11.31 -4.80 -1.11
C PHE A 95 -10.64 -4.02 0.03
N ALA A 96 -9.35 -4.25 0.21
CA ALA A 96 -8.48 -3.42 1.05
C ALA A 96 -7.14 -3.20 0.34
N PRO A 97 -6.37 -2.15 0.69
CA PRO A 97 -5.04 -1.95 0.12
C PRO A 97 -4.09 -3.09 0.48
N SER A 98 -3.19 -3.46 -0.42
CA SER A 98 -2.14 -4.48 -0.19
C SER A 98 -0.95 -3.91 0.60
N THR A 99 -1.25 -3.18 1.65
CA THR A 99 -0.33 -2.73 2.70
C THR A 99 -0.21 -3.80 3.78
N THR A 100 0.62 -3.58 4.80
CA THR A 100 0.68 -4.47 5.97
C THR A 100 -0.67 -4.61 6.65
N PHE A 101 -1.47 -3.54 6.68
CA PHE A 101 -2.85 -3.54 7.18
C PHE A 101 -3.75 -4.53 6.43
N GLY A 102 -3.86 -4.39 5.11
CA GLY A 102 -4.75 -5.25 4.33
C GLY A 102 -4.25 -6.70 4.21
N LYS A 103 -2.92 -6.89 4.19
CA LYS A 103 -2.31 -8.23 4.16
C LYS A 103 -2.53 -9.02 5.46
N ASP A 104 -2.66 -8.34 6.60
CA ASP A 104 -3.03 -8.95 7.87
C ASP A 104 -4.55 -9.21 7.96
N LEU A 105 -5.35 -8.23 7.55
CA LEU A 105 -6.81 -8.22 7.76
C LEU A 105 -7.58 -9.12 6.79
N LEU A 106 -7.33 -8.99 5.47
CA LEU A 106 -8.18 -9.63 4.46
C LEU A 106 -8.13 -11.16 4.46
N PRO A 107 -7.01 -11.83 4.75
CA PRO A 107 -7.01 -13.29 4.92
C PRO A 107 -7.93 -13.76 6.04
N CYS A 108 -8.02 -12.99 7.14
CA CYS A 108 -8.95 -13.28 8.23
C CYS A 108 -10.41 -13.13 7.78
N VAL A 109 -10.72 -12.07 7.01
CA VAL A 109 -12.06 -11.85 6.44
C VAL A 109 -12.43 -12.98 5.48
N ALA A 110 -11.53 -13.35 4.56
CA ALA A 110 -11.75 -14.42 3.60
C ALA A 110 -12.03 -15.77 4.30
N ALA A 111 -11.25 -16.08 5.35
CA ALA A 111 -11.44 -17.29 6.14
C ALA A 111 -12.81 -17.31 6.85
N LEU A 112 -13.25 -16.18 7.40
CA LEU A 112 -14.57 -16.08 8.05
C LEU A 112 -15.72 -16.18 7.06
N LEU A 113 -15.53 -15.75 5.81
CA LEU A 113 -16.52 -15.89 4.73
C LEU A 113 -16.45 -17.25 4.04
N GLY A 114 -15.43 -18.08 4.29
CA GLY A 114 -15.22 -19.37 3.64
C GLY A 114 -14.86 -19.27 2.17
N VAL A 115 -14.19 -18.19 1.76
CA VAL A 115 -13.79 -17.93 0.37
C VAL A 115 -12.27 -17.79 0.24
N ASN A 116 -11.76 -17.92 -1.00
CA ASN A 116 -10.37 -17.64 -1.31
C ASN A 116 -10.14 -16.14 -1.47
N GLN A 117 -8.92 -15.68 -1.13
CA GLN A 117 -8.50 -14.31 -1.35
C GLN A 117 -7.69 -14.18 -2.64
N VAL A 118 -7.96 -13.13 -3.42
CA VAL A 118 -7.07 -12.64 -4.48
C VAL A 118 -6.09 -11.65 -3.87
N SER A 119 -4.82 -12.05 -3.75
CA SER A 119 -3.79 -11.20 -3.15
C SER A 119 -3.11 -10.34 -4.21
N ASP A 120 -2.84 -9.08 -3.85
CA ASP A 120 -2.02 -8.15 -4.62
C ASP A 120 -2.57 -7.88 -6.04
N LEU A 121 -3.89 -7.65 -6.13
CA LEU A 121 -4.63 -7.38 -7.36
C LEU A 121 -4.05 -6.14 -8.07
N MET A 122 -3.58 -6.31 -9.30
CA MET A 122 -2.98 -5.25 -10.09
C MET A 122 -3.82 -4.79 -11.28
N ALA A 123 -4.76 -5.62 -11.75
CA ALA A 123 -5.70 -5.24 -12.81
C ALA A 123 -7.01 -6.02 -12.66
N VAL A 124 -8.11 -5.39 -13.10
CA VAL A 124 -9.46 -5.94 -13.17
C VAL A 124 -9.84 -6.08 -14.63
N GLU A 125 -10.09 -7.30 -15.10
CA GLU A 125 -10.53 -7.60 -16.47
C GLU A 125 -12.03 -7.90 -16.53
N GLY A 126 -12.64 -8.16 -15.39
CA GLY A 126 -14.06 -8.42 -15.24
C GLY A 126 -14.43 -8.54 -13.75
N PRO A 127 -15.71 -8.66 -13.40
CA PRO A 127 -16.14 -8.73 -12.00
C PRO A 127 -15.56 -9.93 -11.26
N HIS A 128 -15.15 -10.98 -11.95
CA HIS A 128 -14.56 -12.19 -11.38
C HIS A 128 -13.22 -12.57 -12.02
N THR A 129 -12.62 -11.67 -12.83
CA THR A 129 -11.36 -11.92 -13.56
C THR A 129 -10.35 -10.84 -13.23
N PHE A 130 -9.21 -11.25 -12.68
CA PHE A 130 -8.22 -10.35 -12.10
C PHE A 130 -6.80 -10.74 -12.52
N LYS A 131 -5.89 -9.76 -12.61
CA LYS A 131 -4.46 -10.01 -12.76
C LYS A 131 -3.72 -9.77 -11.45
N ARG A 132 -2.76 -10.63 -11.18
CA ARG A 132 -1.86 -10.49 -10.04
C ARG A 132 -0.45 -10.97 -10.35
N PRO A 133 0.58 -10.39 -9.71
CA PRO A 133 1.96 -10.82 -9.88
C PRO A 133 2.24 -12.08 -9.04
N ILE A 134 3.11 -12.93 -9.57
CA ILE A 134 3.72 -14.06 -8.86
C ILE A 134 5.24 -14.07 -9.13
N TYR A 135 5.99 -14.92 -8.42
CA TYR A 135 7.46 -14.98 -8.54
C TYR A 135 8.14 -13.62 -8.45
N ALA A 136 7.82 -12.87 -7.38
CA ALA A 136 8.35 -11.52 -7.15
C ALA A 136 8.04 -10.52 -8.30
N GLY A 137 6.94 -10.74 -9.00
CA GLY A 137 6.51 -9.91 -10.12
C GLY A 137 7.10 -10.27 -11.47
N ASN A 138 7.89 -11.35 -11.57
CA ASN A 138 8.43 -11.81 -12.85
C ASN A 138 7.39 -12.48 -13.76
N ALA A 139 6.26 -12.90 -13.19
CA ALA A 139 5.13 -13.39 -13.94
C ALA A 139 3.83 -12.73 -13.46
N ILE A 140 2.94 -12.50 -14.40
CA ILE A 140 1.59 -12.01 -14.13
C ILE A 140 0.63 -13.10 -14.55
N ILE A 141 -0.23 -13.51 -13.63
CA ILE A 141 -1.28 -14.50 -13.89
C ILE A 141 -2.64 -13.84 -13.91
N THR A 142 -3.53 -14.36 -14.74
CA THR A 142 -4.97 -14.11 -14.64
C THR A 142 -5.59 -15.15 -13.72
N VAL A 143 -6.38 -14.69 -12.77
CA VAL A 143 -7.13 -15.55 -11.84
C VAL A 143 -8.62 -15.29 -12.00
N GLU A 144 -9.42 -16.33 -11.91
CA GLU A 144 -10.88 -16.26 -11.91
C GLU A 144 -11.41 -16.70 -10.56
N THR A 145 -12.45 -16.01 -10.09
CA THR A 145 -13.17 -16.35 -8.85
C THR A 145 -14.56 -16.89 -9.19
N PRO A 146 -15.12 -17.81 -8.38
CA PRO A 146 -16.49 -18.28 -8.57
C PRO A 146 -17.50 -17.11 -8.51
N ALA A 147 -18.45 -17.10 -9.45
CA ALA A 147 -19.43 -16.01 -9.58
C ALA A 147 -20.51 -16.01 -8.47
N ASP A 148 -20.62 -17.10 -7.73
CA ASP A 148 -21.55 -17.29 -6.61
C ASP A 148 -20.94 -16.99 -5.24
N GLN A 149 -19.67 -16.55 -5.21
CA GLN A 149 -18.94 -16.24 -3.98
C GLN A 149 -18.54 -14.76 -3.93
N THR A 150 -18.46 -14.25 -2.71
CA THR A 150 -17.89 -12.91 -2.47
C THR A 150 -16.40 -12.89 -2.81
N VAL A 151 -15.99 -11.96 -3.64
CA VAL A 151 -14.58 -11.73 -3.98
C VAL A 151 -13.92 -10.96 -2.85
N VAL A 152 -12.92 -11.53 -2.22
CA VAL A 152 -12.06 -10.83 -1.24
C VAL A 152 -10.70 -10.58 -1.86
N ALA A 153 -10.26 -9.33 -1.94
CA ALA A 153 -8.98 -9.01 -2.58
C ALA A 153 -8.19 -7.90 -1.88
N THR A 154 -6.87 -8.09 -1.78
CA THR A 154 -5.96 -6.98 -1.49
C THR A 154 -5.50 -6.32 -2.78
N VAL A 155 -5.56 -4.99 -2.84
CA VAL A 155 -5.27 -4.17 -4.03
C VAL A 155 -3.82 -3.69 -3.99
N ARG A 156 -3.04 -3.99 -5.03
CA ARG A 156 -1.67 -3.50 -5.20
C ARG A 156 -1.68 -2.00 -5.48
N THR A 157 -1.47 -1.19 -4.46
CA THR A 157 -1.60 0.28 -4.52
C THR A 157 -0.65 0.95 -5.52
N ALA A 158 0.49 0.31 -5.83
CA ALA A 158 1.44 0.77 -6.85
C ALA A 158 0.87 0.71 -8.29
N SER A 159 -0.13 -0.15 -8.55
CA SER A 159 -0.71 -0.33 -9.87
C SER A 159 -1.92 0.58 -10.15
N TRP A 160 -2.34 1.39 -9.19
CA TRP A 160 -3.56 2.19 -9.30
C TRP A 160 -3.30 3.66 -8.95
N PRO A 161 -3.81 4.60 -9.75
CA PRO A 161 -3.80 6.01 -9.38
C PRO A 161 -4.74 6.27 -8.19
N GLU A 162 -4.52 7.34 -7.48
CA GLU A 162 -5.49 7.80 -6.49
C GLU A 162 -6.78 8.27 -7.17
N ALA A 163 -7.93 7.85 -6.68
CA ALA A 163 -9.21 8.42 -7.09
C ALA A 163 -9.24 9.92 -6.72
N ALA A 164 -9.79 10.73 -7.60
CA ALA A 164 -9.84 12.17 -7.43
C ALA A 164 -10.59 12.57 -6.14
N LYS A 165 -10.29 13.73 -5.61
CA LYS A 165 -11.11 14.40 -4.60
C LYS A 165 -12.31 15.10 -5.25
N GLY A 166 -13.30 15.48 -4.45
CA GLY A 166 -14.51 16.20 -4.90
C GLY A 166 -15.77 15.36 -4.82
N GLY A 167 -15.70 14.16 -4.24
CA GLY A 167 -16.89 13.40 -3.83
C GLY A 167 -17.65 14.09 -2.69
N SER A 168 -18.89 13.69 -2.49
CA SER A 168 -19.78 14.16 -1.43
C SER A 168 -20.68 13.02 -0.94
N ALA A 169 -20.08 11.86 -0.69
CA ALA A 169 -20.79 10.68 -0.25
C ALA A 169 -21.46 10.90 1.11
N ALA A 170 -22.65 10.34 1.30
CA ALA A 170 -23.28 10.35 2.61
C ALA A 170 -22.50 9.47 3.60
N VAL A 171 -22.33 9.96 4.82
CA VAL A 171 -21.76 9.19 5.94
C VAL A 171 -22.91 8.60 6.75
N GLU A 172 -22.94 7.27 6.83
CA GLU A 172 -23.96 6.51 7.56
C GLU A 172 -23.33 5.86 8.79
N ALA A 173 -23.83 6.19 9.96
CA ALA A 173 -23.43 5.51 11.22
C ALA A 173 -24.02 4.09 11.24
N VAL A 174 -23.15 3.08 11.36
CA VAL A 174 -23.55 1.68 11.33
C VAL A 174 -23.09 0.98 12.62
N SER A 175 -24.01 0.27 13.25
CA SER A 175 -23.70 -0.65 14.34
C SER A 175 -23.57 -2.07 13.80
N VAL A 176 -22.48 -2.75 14.15
CA VAL A 176 -22.21 -4.12 13.71
C VAL A 176 -22.23 -5.04 14.93
N ASP A 177 -23.21 -5.94 14.98
CA ASP A 177 -23.29 -6.99 16.00
C ASP A 177 -22.38 -8.16 15.60
N ALA A 178 -21.13 -8.11 16.07
CA ALA A 178 -20.14 -9.15 15.86
C ALA A 178 -19.52 -9.57 17.19
N THR A 179 -19.35 -10.88 17.39
CA THR A 179 -18.63 -11.40 18.55
C THR A 179 -17.14 -11.11 18.37
N LEU A 180 -16.58 -10.25 19.22
CA LEU A 180 -15.17 -9.88 19.19
C LEU A 180 -14.33 -10.85 20.04
N PRO A 181 -13.10 -11.18 19.61
CA PRO A 181 -12.22 -12.05 20.36
C PRO A 181 -11.72 -11.38 21.64
N THR A 182 -11.46 -12.19 22.66
CA THR A 182 -10.88 -11.73 23.93
C THR A 182 -9.44 -12.19 24.14
N HIS A 183 -8.91 -12.98 23.21
CA HIS A 183 -7.56 -13.58 23.29
C HIS A 183 -6.45 -12.68 22.73
N THR A 184 -6.79 -11.55 22.10
CA THR A 184 -5.84 -10.58 21.58
C THR A 184 -6.01 -9.22 22.27
N ARG A 185 -4.92 -8.51 22.45
CA ARG A 185 -4.92 -7.14 22.97
C ARG A 185 -3.85 -6.31 22.27
N TYR A 186 -4.13 -5.04 22.08
CA TYR A 186 -3.12 -4.08 21.67
C TYR A 186 -2.12 -3.82 22.80
N VAL A 187 -0.82 -3.84 22.47
CA VAL A 187 0.25 -3.57 23.44
C VAL A 187 0.89 -2.21 23.16
N GLY A 188 1.11 -1.88 21.90
CA GLY A 188 1.71 -0.62 21.48
C GLY A 188 2.16 -0.65 20.03
N LEU A 189 2.36 0.53 19.46
CA LEU A 189 2.96 0.77 18.16
C LEU A 189 4.24 1.59 18.36
N ALA A 190 5.39 1.02 18.00
CA ALA A 190 6.65 1.73 17.92
C ALA A 190 6.82 2.23 16.48
N ALA A 191 6.25 3.37 16.17
CA ALA A 191 6.42 4.02 14.86
C ALA A 191 7.59 5.00 14.92
N GLY A 192 8.49 4.95 13.94
CA GLY A 192 9.48 6.00 13.74
C GLY A 192 8.79 7.32 13.39
N LYS A 193 9.10 8.39 14.11
CA LYS A 193 8.65 9.73 13.73
C LYS A 193 9.58 10.25 12.64
N SER A 194 9.02 10.62 11.50
CA SER A 194 9.73 11.27 10.41
C SER A 194 8.94 12.47 9.93
N ASP A 195 9.62 13.60 9.77
CA ASP A 195 9.04 14.79 9.16
C ASP A 195 9.05 14.71 7.61
N ARG A 196 9.65 13.65 7.05
CA ARG A 196 9.69 13.40 5.60
C ARG A 196 8.41 12.75 5.12
N PRO A 197 8.09 12.88 3.81
CA PRO A 197 6.94 12.20 3.22
C PRO A 197 6.93 10.69 3.49
N ASP A 198 5.75 10.10 3.63
CA ASP A 198 5.62 8.66 3.77
C ASP A 198 6.09 7.94 2.49
N LEU A 199 6.87 6.89 2.67
CA LEU A 199 7.52 6.15 1.59
C LEU A 199 6.52 5.53 0.58
N GLN A 200 5.32 5.18 1.01
CA GLN A 200 4.31 4.55 0.14
C GLN A 200 3.50 5.56 -0.69
N SER A 201 3.49 6.84 -0.26
CA SER A 201 2.74 7.91 -0.92
C SER A 201 3.63 8.98 -1.56
N ALA A 202 4.94 8.96 -1.29
CA ALA A 202 5.88 9.95 -1.80
C ALA A 202 6.01 9.89 -3.32
N LYS A 203 5.97 11.06 -3.97
CA LYS A 203 6.22 11.19 -5.42
C LYS A 203 7.69 11.01 -5.79
N ARG A 204 8.60 11.30 -4.86
CA ARG A 204 10.05 11.16 -5.04
C ARG A 204 10.62 10.35 -3.88
N VAL A 205 11.52 9.45 -4.19
CA VAL A 205 12.18 8.59 -3.19
C VAL A 205 13.67 8.52 -3.50
N VAL A 206 14.50 8.71 -2.47
CA VAL A 206 15.94 8.47 -2.53
C VAL A 206 16.24 7.29 -1.61
N SER A 207 16.85 6.25 -2.15
CA SER A 207 17.12 5.01 -1.39
C SER A 207 18.59 4.68 -1.35
N GLY A 208 19.07 4.34 -0.14
CA GLY A 208 20.43 3.90 0.10
C GLY A 208 20.57 2.38 0.16
N GLY A 209 21.59 1.85 -0.51
CA GLY A 209 21.97 0.45 -0.43
C GLY A 209 23.09 0.17 0.55
N ARG A 210 23.53 -1.11 0.61
CA ARG A 210 24.71 -1.50 1.41
C ARG A 210 25.98 -0.77 0.98
N GLY A 211 26.04 -0.28 -0.29
CA GLY A 211 27.16 0.50 -0.80
C GLY A 211 27.40 1.83 -0.08
N VAL A 212 26.43 2.34 0.69
CA VAL A 212 26.60 3.52 1.56
C VAL A 212 27.57 3.25 2.73
N GLY A 213 27.72 1.99 3.15
CA GLY A 213 28.79 1.54 4.04
C GLY A 213 28.52 1.66 5.53
N SER A 214 27.74 2.63 6.01
CA SER A 214 27.41 2.79 7.44
C SER A 214 26.16 3.63 7.67
N ALA A 215 25.64 3.58 8.90
CA ALA A 215 24.54 4.44 9.35
C ALA A 215 24.93 5.92 9.33
N GLU A 216 26.18 6.25 9.69
CA GLU A 216 26.68 7.62 9.66
C GLU A 216 26.72 8.18 8.24
N ASN A 217 27.13 7.37 7.28
CA ASN A 217 27.19 7.75 5.88
C ASN A 217 25.81 7.95 5.24
N PHE A 218 24.76 7.41 5.85
CA PHE A 218 23.38 7.61 5.34
C PHE A 218 22.95 9.08 5.33
N LYS A 219 23.69 9.96 6.00
CA LYS A 219 23.49 11.41 5.95
C LYS A 219 23.49 11.98 4.53
N VAL A 220 24.29 11.42 3.60
CA VAL A 220 24.31 11.88 2.21
C VAL A 220 23.01 11.53 1.46
N ILE A 221 22.37 10.43 1.84
CA ILE A 221 21.05 10.03 1.33
C ILE A 221 19.98 10.99 1.85
N TYR A 222 20.03 11.31 3.15
CA TYR A 222 19.10 12.25 3.77
C TYR A 222 19.22 13.65 3.17
N ALA A 223 20.46 14.15 2.94
CA ALA A 223 20.70 15.46 2.37
C ALA A 223 20.09 15.59 0.96
N LEU A 224 20.35 14.62 0.09
CA LEU A 224 19.75 14.61 -1.25
C LEU A 224 18.21 14.47 -1.19
N ALA A 225 17.68 13.65 -0.29
CA ALA A 225 16.24 13.50 -0.12
C ALA A 225 15.58 14.80 0.35
N ASP A 226 16.19 15.52 1.30
CA ASP A 226 15.71 16.82 1.79
C ASP A 226 15.71 17.87 0.67
N LYS A 227 16.77 17.91 -0.16
CA LYS A 227 16.86 18.80 -1.31
C LYS A 227 15.75 18.56 -2.35
N LEU A 228 15.39 17.29 -2.57
CA LEU A 228 14.35 16.87 -3.51
C LEU A 228 12.94 16.89 -2.92
N GLY A 229 12.78 17.15 -1.62
CA GLY A 229 11.49 16.94 -0.91
C GLY A 229 11.02 15.49 -1.01
N ALA A 230 11.97 14.54 -0.97
CA ALA A 230 11.74 13.12 -1.20
C ALA A 230 11.60 12.33 0.10
N ALA A 231 10.92 11.18 0.03
CA ALA A 231 11.02 10.18 1.09
C ALA A 231 12.37 9.46 1.01
N VAL A 232 12.79 8.86 2.13
CA VAL A 232 14.00 8.05 2.21
C VAL A 232 13.63 6.58 2.28
N GLY A 233 14.24 5.78 1.42
CA GLY A 233 14.14 4.32 1.42
C GLY A 233 15.49 3.66 1.62
N ALA A 234 15.48 2.34 1.78
CA ALA A 234 16.69 1.55 1.89
C ALA A 234 16.53 0.14 1.33
N SER A 235 17.62 -0.46 0.88
CA SER A 235 17.65 -1.87 0.55
C SER A 235 17.58 -2.72 1.84
N ARG A 236 17.07 -3.95 1.73
CA ARG A 236 17.11 -4.92 2.86
C ARG A 236 18.50 -5.07 3.42
N ALA A 237 19.52 -5.13 2.56
CA ALA A 237 20.91 -5.30 3.01
C ALA A 237 21.43 -4.12 3.85
N ALA A 238 20.95 -2.89 3.62
CA ALA A 238 21.27 -1.73 4.45
C ALA A 238 20.53 -1.77 5.79
N VAL A 239 19.29 -2.23 5.81
CA VAL A 239 18.49 -2.44 7.03
C VAL A 239 19.09 -3.55 7.88
N ASP A 240 19.38 -4.72 7.30
CA ASP A 240 20.00 -5.87 8.00
C ASP A 240 21.36 -5.51 8.57
N ALA A 241 22.11 -4.59 7.93
CA ALA A 241 23.37 -4.05 8.42
C ALA A 241 23.21 -2.97 9.53
N GLY A 242 21.98 -2.61 9.89
CA GLY A 242 21.66 -1.62 10.92
C GLY A 242 21.92 -0.17 10.52
N TYR A 243 22.00 0.14 9.22
CA TYR A 243 22.22 1.53 8.77
C TYR A 243 21.01 2.40 8.97
N VAL A 244 19.82 1.82 8.81
CA VAL A 244 18.50 2.50 8.95
C VAL A 244 17.49 1.52 9.53
N PRO A 245 16.39 2.03 10.13
CA PRO A 245 15.34 1.20 10.68
C PRO A 245 14.52 0.49 9.57
N ASN A 246 13.85 -0.62 9.97
CA ASN A 246 13.14 -1.52 9.04
C ASN A 246 11.98 -0.85 8.28
N GLU A 247 11.36 0.16 8.84
CA GLU A 247 10.27 0.91 8.19
C GLU A 247 10.69 1.62 6.89
N LEU A 248 11.99 1.82 6.68
CA LEU A 248 12.54 2.39 5.43
C LEU A 248 12.83 1.32 4.37
N GLN A 249 12.61 0.04 4.67
CA GLN A 249 12.89 -1.02 3.71
C GLN A 249 11.98 -0.97 2.50
N VAL A 250 12.59 -0.94 1.31
CA VAL A 250 11.93 -1.08 0.00
C VAL A 250 12.27 -2.43 -0.60
N GLY A 251 11.27 -3.13 -1.12
CA GLY A 251 11.45 -4.43 -1.75
C GLY A 251 10.32 -5.40 -1.45
N GLN A 252 10.47 -6.64 -1.84
CA GLN A 252 9.48 -7.72 -1.71
C GLN A 252 9.00 -7.93 -0.26
N THR A 253 9.91 -7.85 0.71
CA THR A 253 9.62 -8.03 2.15
C THR A 253 9.50 -6.71 2.91
N GLY A 254 9.64 -5.59 2.21
CA GLY A 254 9.44 -4.24 2.70
C GLY A 254 8.24 -3.57 2.05
N LYS A 255 8.36 -2.27 1.81
CA LYS A 255 7.35 -1.49 1.11
C LYS A 255 7.51 -1.64 -0.40
N ILE A 256 6.39 -1.83 -1.11
CA ILE A 256 6.32 -1.75 -2.57
C ILE A 256 5.82 -0.36 -2.91
N ILE A 257 6.56 0.37 -3.72
CA ILE A 257 6.34 1.78 -4.01
C ILE A 257 6.33 2.04 -5.53
N ALA A 258 5.65 3.10 -5.94
CA ALA A 258 5.60 3.56 -7.32
C ALA A 258 5.73 5.09 -7.36
N PRO A 259 6.88 5.66 -6.98
CA PRO A 259 7.12 7.10 -7.07
C PRO A 259 7.26 7.54 -8.53
N GLU A 260 7.06 8.83 -8.79
CA GLU A 260 7.38 9.45 -10.09
C GLU A 260 8.89 9.42 -10.35
N LEU A 261 9.71 9.55 -9.29
CA LEU A 261 11.18 9.49 -9.35
C LEU A 261 11.72 8.61 -8.21
N TYR A 262 12.52 7.62 -8.58
CA TYR A 262 13.26 6.77 -7.65
C TYR A 262 14.76 6.88 -7.88
N VAL A 263 15.52 7.29 -6.87
CA VAL A 263 16.98 7.41 -6.93
C VAL A 263 17.59 6.28 -6.10
N ALA A 264 18.24 5.34 -6.77
CA ALA A 264 18.92 4.17 -6.17
C ALA A 264 20.39 4.44 -5.97
N VAL A 265 20.86 4.58 -4.74
CA VAL A 265 22.24 4.94 -4.41
C VAL A 265 22.96 3.77 -3.73
N GLY A 266 24.00 3.24 -4.34
CA GLY A 266 24.77 2.11 -3.81
C GLY A 266 23.94 0.84 -3.61
N ILE A 267 22.90 0.65 -4.43
CA ILE A 267 22.01 -0.50 -4.45
C ILE A 267 22.45 -1.44 -5.58
N SER A 268 22.59 -2.72 -5.30
CA SER A 268 23.03 -3.71 -6.29
C SER A 268 21.96 -4.07 -7.33
N GLY A 269 20.68 -3.96 -7.00
CA GLY A 269 19.60 -4.39 -7.89
C GLY A 269 19.23 -5.88 -7.75
N ALA A 270 19.34 -6.45 -6.55
CA ALA A 270 18.81 -7.78 -6.29
C ALA A 270 17.30 -7.82 -6.59
N ILE A 271 16.82 -8.93 -7.16
CA ILE A 271 15.44 -9.10 -7.64
C ILE A 271 14.39 -8.76 -6.56
N GLN A 272 14.70 -9.04 -5.28
CA GLN A 272 13.82 -8.72 -4.16
C GLN A 272 13.64 -7.19 -3.97
N HIS A 273 14.68 -6.41 -4.28
CA HIS A 273 14.59 -4.95 -4.24
C HIS A 273 13.85 -4.42 -5.46
N LEU A 274 14.18 -4.93 -6.65
CA LEU A 274 13.54 -4.54 -7.92
C LEU A 274 12.03 -4.74 -7.89
N THR A 275 11.55 -5.80 -7.24
CA THR A 275 10.11 -6.04 -7.02
C THR A 275 9.41 -4.88 -6.33
N GLY A 276 10.10 -4.15 -5.47
CA GLY A 276 9.55 -3.03 -4.73
C GLY A 276 9.51 -1.70 -5.48
N ILE A 277 10.20 -1.59 -6.63
CA ILE A 277 10.39 -0.31 -7.34
C ILE A 277 10.06 -0.36 -8.84
N LYS A 278 9.75 -1.52 -9.38
CA LYS A 278 9.55 -1.71 -10.83
C LYS A 278 8.41 -0.88 -11.43
N ASP A 279 7.49 -0.41 -10.59
CA ASP A 279 6.37 0.45 -11.00
C ASP A 279 6.70 1.95 -10.82
N ALA A 280 7.96 2.32 -10.50
CA ALA A 280 8.41 3.70 -10.48
C ALA A 280 8.41 4.33 -11.88
N GLY A 281 8.11 5.62 -11.98
CA GLY A 281 8.03 6.33 -13.27
C GLY A 281 9.40 6.54 -13.91
N THR A 282 10.38 7.01 -13.12
CA THR A 282 11.78 7.19 -13.56
C THR A 282 12.70 6.63 -12.48
N ILE A 283 13.65 5.81 -12.89
CA ILE A 283 14.65 5.20 -12.02
C ILE A 283 16.04 5.75 -12.38
N VAL A 284 16.67 6.42 -11.40
CA VAL A 284 18.05 6.87 -11.49
C VAL A 284 18.91 5.96 -10.62
N ALA A 285 19.99 5.40 -11.16
CA ALA A 285 20.90 4.54 -10.42
C ALA A 285 22.30 5.16 -10.30
N ILE A 286 22.84 5.14 -9.10
CA ILE A 286 24.23 5.57 -8.80
C ILE A 286 24.95 4.40 -8.12
N ASN A 287 25.95 3.85 -8.79
CA ASN A 287 26.75 2.74 -8.26
C ASN A 287 28.18 2.82 -8.81
N LYS A 288 29.15 2.42 -8.00
CA LYS A 288 30.55 2.32 -8.44
C LYS A 288 30.80 1.13 -9.36
N ASP A 289 29.98 0.09 -9.27
CA ASP A 289 30.02 -1.11 -10.11
C ASP A 289 29.11 -0.92 -11.31
N GLY A 290 29.70 -0.71 -12.50
CA GLY A 290 28.96 -0.50 -13.75
C GLY A 290 28.17 -1.73 -14.22
N GLU A 291 28.50 -2.93 -13.71
CA GLU A 291 27.81 -4.19 -14.03
C GLU A 291 26.71 -4.53 -13.00
N ALA A 292 26.43 -3.63 -12.06
CA ALA A 292 25.38 -3.87 -11.06
C ALA A 292 24.00 -4.02 -11.73
N PRO A 293 23.22 -5.06 -11.38
CA PRO A 293 21.90 -5.32 -12.01
C PRO A 293 20.89 -4.17 -11.92
N ILE A 294 21.11 -3.22 -11.01
CA ILE A 294 20.25 -2.02 -10.91
C ILE A 294 20.23 -1.21 -12.20
N PHE A 295 21.32 -1.22 -12.98
CA PHE A 295 21.43 -0.50 -14.24
C PHE A 295 20.59 -1.12 -15.36
N GLU A 296 20.19 -2.42 -15.25
CA GLU A 296 19.33 -3.08 -16.25
C GLU A 296 17.91 -2.46 -16.26
N ILE A 297 17.48 -1.85 -15.15
CA ILE A 297 16.14 -1.25 -15.03
C ILE A 297 16.19 0.28 -14.85
N ALA A 298 17.38 0.87 -14.77
CA ALA A 298 17.53 2.31 -14.59
C ALA A 298 17.32 3.03 -15.93
N ASP A 299 16.54 4.11 -15.91
CA ASP A 299 16.40 5.01 -17.05
C ASP A 299 17.64 5.89 -17.21
N ILE A 300 18.29 6.24 -16.08
CA ILE A 300 19.51 7.03 -16.02
C ILE A 300 20.50 6.36 -15.07
N GLY A 301 21.72 6.10 -15.53
CA GLY A 301 22.80 5.51 -14.76
C GLY A 301 24.00 6.41 -14.62
N LEU A 302 24.51 6.56 -13.38
CA LEU A 302 25.78 7.21 -13.08
C LEU A 302 26.73 6.20 -12.44
N VAL A 303 27.82 5.86 -13.15
CA VAL A 303 28.85 4.97 -12.61
C VAL A 303 29.92 5.80 -11.94
N GLY A 304 30.08 5.65 -10.62
CA GLY A 304 31.04 6.40 -9.84
C GLY A 304 30.88 6.29 -8.34
N ASP A 305 31.72 7.02 -7.62
CA ASP A 305 31.67 7.07 -6.16
C ASP A 305 30.50 7.94 -5.69
N LEU A 306 29.56 7.35 -4.96
CA LEU A 306 28.39 8.05 -4.42
C LEU A 306 28.78 9.24 -3.51
N PHE A 307 29.92 9.16 -2.80
CA PHE A 307 30.38 10.23 -1.93
C PHE A 307 30.94 11.45 -2.68
N GLN A 308 31.24 11.30 -3.96
CA GLN A 308 31.58 12.42 -4.87
C GLN A 308 30.36 12.89 -5.63
N LEU A 309 29.59 11.97 -6.23
CA LEU A 309 28.47 12.31 -7.10
C LEU A 309 27.27 12.92 -6.36
N LEU A 310 26.95 12.48 -5.13
CA LEU A 310 25.78 13.03 -4.42
C LEU A 310 25.96 14.49 -4.02
N PRO A 311 27.11 14.92 -3.44
CA PRO A 311 27.33 16.36 -3.18
C PRO A 311 27.32 17.23 -4.43
N GLU A 312 27.87 16.74 -5.55
CA GLU A 312 27.83 17.46 -6.83
C GLU A 312 26.39 17.60 -7.34
N LEU A 313 25.61 16.53 -7.25
CA LEU A 313 24.20 16.54 -7.63
C LEU A 313 23.37 17.46 -6.72
N GLU A 314 23.64 17.48 -5.41
CA GLU A 314 22.95 18.35 -4.45
C GLU A 314 23.21 19.85 -4.74
N VAL A 315 24.40 20.19 -5.22
CA VAL A 315 24.74 21.56 -5.64
C VAL A 315 24.08 21.92 -6.96
N ALA A 316 23.92 20.96 -7.88
CA ALA A 316 23.34 21.19 -9.20
C ALA A 316 21.80 21.31 -9.20
N LEU A 317 21.14 20.80 -8.15
CA LEU A 317 19.68 20.88 -7.92
C LEU A 317 19.30 22.13 -7.12
#